data_12ee189ec09f645e09b66e86618fd040
#
_entry.id   12ee189ec09f645e09b66e86618fd040
#
_cell.length_a   1.000
_cell.length_b   1.000
_cell.length_c   1.000
_cell.angle_alpha   90.00
_cell.angle_beta   90.00
_cell.angle_gamma   90.00
#
_symmetry.space_group_name_H-M   'P 1'
#
loop_
_entity.id
_entity.type
_entity.pdbx_description
1 polymer ?
#
loop_
_entity_poly.entity_id
_entity_poly.type
_entity_poly.pdbx_seq_one_letter_code
_entity_poly.pdbx_strand_id
1 'polypeptide(L)'
;VEHTRIPVAEGVSLAVNVWPGPGDRGDGGDSAAAPFLLVHGLASNARMWDGVADVLSRAGHPVAAVDLRGHGLSDKPDHGYDFPTVAADLQGVAAGVGFERPVVVGQSWGGNLAVDLAAHHGQRLRGAAAVDGGTIELSRSFPVWDDCASALAPPPLAGMPVADLLDTLRRAHPDWPESGIHGMAANFEVRADDTVAPWLTFERHMQILRSLWEHRPSMLWAAIEVPVLFIPTEANRDDADTAVCHLRKGRVVALAGHHDLHAQHPDKVAGALLDAVADGFFA
;
A
#
# COMPACT_ATOMS: atom_id res chain seq x y z
N VAL A 1 16.51 9.36 0.33
CA VAL A 1 15.08 9.40 0.69
C VAL A 1 14.82 10.69 1.44
N GLU A 2 13.82 11.44 0.99
CA GLU A 2 13.35 12.64 1.65
C GLU A 2 12.10 12.32 2.46
N HIS A 3 11.97 12.91 3.65
CA HIS A 3 10.80 12.74 4.50
C HIS A 3 10.03 14.06 4.54
N THR A 4 8.75 14.00 4.20
CA THR A 4 7.89 15.19 4.18
C THR A 4 6.53 14.90 4.81
N ARG A 5 5.78 15.97 5.11
CA ARG A 5 4.39 15.87 5.56
C ARG A 5 3.50 16.65 4.62
N ILE A 6 2.49 16.00 4.06
CA ILE A 6 1.56 16.57 3.11
C ILE A 6 0.22 16.81 3.79
N PRO A 7 -0.26 18.06 3.88
CA PRO A 7 -1.61 18.33 4.35
C PRO A 7 -2.63 17.82 3.33
N VAL A 8 -3.56 16.97 3.77
CA VAL A 8 -4.57 16.33 2.91
C VAL A 8 -6.00 16.75 3.26
N ALA A 9 -6.23 17.16 4.50
CA ALA A 9 -7.50 17.69 4.97
C ALA A 9 -7.25 18.69 6.11
N GLU A 10 -8.28 19.42 6.55
CA GLU A 10 -8.18 20.30 7.71
C GLU A 10 -7.71 19.52 8.95
N GLY A 11 -6.57 19.91 9.52
CA GLY A 11 -5.97 19.27 10.68
C GLY A 11 -5.38 17.88 10.44
N VAL A 12 -5.28 17.41 9.18
CA VAL A 12 -4.71 16.10 8.86
C VAL A 12 -3.58 16.24 7.84
N SER A 13 -2.39 15.83 8.24
CA SER A 13 -1.20 15.71 7.37
C SER A 13 -0.67 14.29 7.39
N LEU A 14 -0.26 13.79 6.23
CA LEU A 14 0.31 12.46 6.09
C LEU A 14 1.83 12.52 5.93
N ALA A 15 2.53 11.60 6.57
CA ALA A 15 3.96 11.41 6.41
C ALA A 15 4.22 10.64 5.11
N VAL A 16 5.18 11.12 4.34
CA VAL A 16 5.52 10.56 3.02
C VAL A 16 7.04 10.45 2.91
N ASN A 17 7.50 9.28 2.50
CA ASN A 17 8.87 9.04 2.09
C ASN A 17 8.96 9.21 0.59
N VAL A 18 9.87 10.05 0.11
CA VAL A 18 10.03 10.39 -1.31
C VAL A 18 11.41 9.97 -1.79
N TRP A 19 11.47 9.22 -2.86
CA TRP A 19 12.67 8.90 -3.62
C TRP A 19 12.63 9.71 -4.91
N PRO A 20 13.45 10.77 -5.03
CA PRO A 20 13.45 11.62 -6.21
C PRO A 20 13.91 10.85 -7.45
N GLY A 21 13.25 11.09 -8.57
CA GLY A 21 13.70 10.59 -9.86
C GLY A 21 14.89 11.39 -10.41
N PRO A 22 15.56 10.92 -11.49
CA PRO A 22 16.70 11.62 -12.09
C PRO A 22 16.38 13.04 -12.59
N GLY A 23 15.12 13.32 -13.00
CA GLY A 23 14.67 14.61 -13.51
C GLY A 23 14.50 15.71 -12.46
N ASP A 24 14.37 15.37 -11.18
CA ASP A 24 14.24 16.34 -10.08
C ASP A 24 15.58 17.04 -9.75
N ARG A 25 16.68 16.63 -10.38
CA ARG A 25 18.01 17.25 -10.21
C ARG A 25 18.28 18.43 -11.15
N GLY A 26 17.28 18.96 -11.84
CA GLY A 26 17.37 20.21 -12.60
C GLY A 26 17.94 20.09 -14.02
N ASP A 27 18.14 18.91 -14.56
CA ASP A 27 18.77 18.70 -15.86
C ASP A 27 17.78 18.65 -17.05
N GLY A 28 16.53 19.09 -16.87
CA GLY A 28 15.58 19.31 -17.99
C GLY A 28 15.29 18.08 -18.86
N GLY A 29 15.51 16.87 -18.36
CA GLY A 29 15.21 15.65 -19.07
C GLY A 29 13.68 15.46 -19.18
N ASP A 30 13.21 15.22 -20.40
CA ASP A 30 11.82 14.83 -20.69
C ASP A 30 11.57 13.48 -20.00
N SER A 31 11.02 13.53 -18.76
CA SER A 31 10.90 12.35 -17.91
C SER A 31 9.75 11.46 -18.41
N ALA A 32 10.07 10.54 -19.31
CA ALA A 32 9.19 9.40 -19.65
C ALA A 32 8.95 8.45 -18.44
N ALA A 33 9.56 8.73 -17.30
CA ALA A 33 9.49 7.93 -16.09
C ALA A 33 8.13 8.06 -15.43
N ALA A 34 7.43 6.94 -15.25
CA ALA A 34 6.17 6.91 -14.54
C ALA A 34 6.42 7.10 -13.04
N PRO A 35 5.78 8.07 -12.36
CA PRO A 35 5.84 8.17 -10.92
C PRO A 35 5.02 7.05 -10.26
N PHE A 36 5.51 6.55 -9.11
CA PHE A 36 4.83 5.51 -8.33
C PHE A 36 4.42 6.03 -6.96
N LEU A 37 3.12 5.89 -6.62
CA LEU A 37 2.59 6.11 -5.29
C LEU A 37 2.33 4.77 -4.61
N LEU A 38 3.09 4.45 -3.56
CA LEU A 38 3.05 3.19 -2.85
C LEU A 38 2.19 3.30 -1.59
N VAL A 39 1.22 2.39 -1.44
CA VAL A 39 0.16 2.42 -0.44
C VAL A 39 0.16 1.11 0.34
N HIS A 40 0.40 1.19 1.65
CA HIS A 40 0.48 0.01 2.52
C HIS A 40 -0.90 -0.56 2.90
N GLY A 41 -0.90 -1.76 3.47
CA GLY A 41 -2.08 -2.45 3.99
C GLY A 41 -2.53 -2.00 5.38
N LEU A 42 -3.58 -2.63 5.91
CA LEU A 42 -4.05 -2.39 7.27
C LEU A 42 -2.97 -2.78 8.30
N ALA A 43 -2.79 -1.95 9.33
CA ALA A 43 -1.78 -2.11 10.38
C ALA A 43 -0.33 -2.20 9.87
N SER A 44 -0.04 -1.53 8.76
CA SER A 44 1.26 -1.46 8.11
C SER A 44 1.77 0.00 8.05
N ASN A 45 2.80 0.28 7.28
CA ASN A 45 3.38 1.62 7.11
C ASN A 45 4.17 1.75 5.81
N ALA A 46 4.58 2.99 5.47
CA ALA A 46 5.33 3.32 4.26
C ALA A 46 6.66 2.56 4.12
N ARG A 47 7.36 2.27 5.23
CA ARG A 47 8.68 1.64 5.22
C ARG A 47 8.66 0.17 4.78
N MET A 48 7.49 -0.48 4.80
CA MET A 48 7.34 -1.81 4.20
C MET A 48 7.63 -1.82 2.70
N TRP A 49 7.58 -0.65 2.07
CA TRP A 49 7.87 -0.43 0.67
C TRP A 49 9.32 -0.03 0.38
N ASP A 50 10.19 0.18 1.40
CA ASP A 50 11.56 0.68 1.23
C ASP A 50 12.33 -0.10 0.15
N GLY A 51 12.26 -1.45 0.18
CA GLY A 51 12.96 -2.29 -0.79
C GLY A 51 12.45 -2.12 -2.23
N VAL A 52 11.13 -2.06 -2.43
CA VAL A 52 10.52 -1.83 -3.76
C VAL A 52 10.84 -0.43 -4.27
N ALA A 53 10.69 0.58 -3.40
CA ALA A 53 10.96 1.97 -3.73
C ALA A 53 12.42 2.20 -4.16
N ASP A 54 13.36 1.56 -3.48
CA ASP A 54 14.78 1.61 -3.82
C ASP A 54 15.07 1.04 -5.23
N VAL A 55 14.42 -0.06 -5.61
CA VAL A 55 14.59 -0.65 -6.95
C VAL A 55 13.99 0.25 -8.01
N LEU A 56 12.76 0.73 -7.82
CA LEU A 56 12.08 1.62 -8.75
C LEU A 56 12.83 2.95 -8.95
N SER A 57 13.32 3.54 -7.85
CA SER A 57 14.09 4.80 -7.90
C SER A 57 15.43 4.62 -8.61
N ARG A 58 16.15 3.51 -8.38
CA ARG A 58 17.38 3.19 -9.12
C ARG A 58 17.13 2.97 -10.61
N ALA A 59 15.95 2.49 -10.99
CA ALA A 59 15.52 2.38 -12.38
C ALA A 59 15.11 3.73 -13.01
N GLY A 60 15.13 4.81 -12.22
CA GLY A 60 14.87 6.16 -12.72
C GLY A 60 13.44 6.65 -12.52
N HIS A 61 12.62 5.96 -11.76
CA HIS A 61 11.23 6.37 -11.49
C HIS A 61 11.13 7.19 -10.20
N PRO A 62 10.41 8.32 -10.20
CA PRO A 62 10.03 9.00 -8.95
C PRO A 62 9.10 8.10 -8.13
N VAL A 63 9.35 7.99 -6.83
CA VAL A 63 8.57 7.14 -5.93
C VAL A 63 8.17 7.90 -4.67
N ALA A 64 6.93 7.73 -4.23
CA ALA A 64 6.48 8.19 -2.93
C ALA A 64 5.78 7.03 -2.20
N ALA A 65 6.12 6.80 -0.94
CA ALA A 65 5.43 5.85 -0.07
C ALA A 65 4.81 6.60 1.10
N VAL A 66 3.52 6.40 1.35
CA VAL A 66 2.76 7.17 2.34
C VAL A 66 2.42 6.32 3.56
N ASP A 67 2.57 6.90 4.75
CA ASP A 67 1.85 6.42 5.93
C ASP A 67 0.41 6.92 5.84
N LEU A 68 -0.56 6.01 5.72
CA LEU A 68 -1.97 6.38 5.68
C LEU A 68 -2.41 6.99 7.02
N ARG A 69 -3.52 7.75 7.02
CA ARG A 69 -4.08 8.27 8.28
C ARG A 69 -4.20 7.18 9.33
N GLY A 70 -3.90 7.49 10.58
CA GLY A 70 -3.91 6.54 11.70
C GLY A 70 -2.65 5.68 11.82
N HIS A 71 -1.78 5.62 10.81
CA HIS A 71 -0.61 4.75 10.77
C HIS A 71 0.70 5.54 10.87
N GLY A 72 1.75 4.83 11.26
CA GLY A 72 3.13 5.33 11.24
C GLY A 72 3.27 6.74 11.83
N LEU A 73 3.91 7.62 11.08
CA LEU A 73 4.18 9.00 11.46
C LEU A 73 3.10 10.01 10.98
N SER A 74 2.03 9.53 10.33
CA SER A 74 0.89 10.35 9.92
C SER A 74 0.00 10.74 11.09
N ASP A 75 -0.84 11.78 10.88
CA ASP A 75 -1.84 12.18 11.87
C ASP A 75 -2.89 11.08 12.06
N LYS A 76 -3.45 11.04 13.26
CA LYS A 76 -4.30 9.96 13.73
C LYS A 76 -5.67 10.50 14.17
N PRO A 77 -6.49 11.03 13.21
CA PRO A 77 -7.83 11.49 13.53
C PRO A 77 -8.70 10.34 14.07
N ASP A 78 -9.79 10.68 14.76
CA ASP A 78 -10.68 9.68 15.34
C ASP A 78 -11.70 9.11 14.33
N HIS A 79 -11.74 9.65 13.10
CA HIS A 79 -12.69 9.27 12.04
C HIS A 79 -12.10 9.46 10.64
N GLY A 80 -12.87 9.07 9.60
CA GLY A 80 -12.48 9.23 8.20
C GLY A 80 -11.64 8.08 7.67
N TYR A 81 -11.91 6.87 8.09
CA TYR A 81 -11.21 5.65 7.67
C TYR A 81 -11.97 4.86 6.58
N ASP A 82 -12.96 5.52 5.96
CA ASP A 82 -13.68 4.98 4.80
C ASP A 82 -12.90 5.17 3.50
N PHE A 83 -13.23 4.37 2.47
CA PHE A 83 -12.56 4.39 1.18
C PHE A 83 -12.57 5.76 0.51
N PRO A 84 -13.71 6.51 0.42
CA PRO A 84 -13.73 7.82 -0.19
C PRO A 84 -12.79 8.83 0.49
N THR A 85 -12.74 8.83 1.81
CA THR A 85 -11.88 9.75 2.57
C THR A 85 -10.41 9.41 2.35
N VAL A 86 -10.01 8.15 2.43
CA VAL A 86 -8.62 7.73 2.21
C VAL A 86 -8.21 7.90 0.75
N ALA A 87 -9.12 7.69 -0.21
CA ALA A 87 -8.88 7.97 -1.61
C ALA A 87 -8.62 9.47 -1.88
N ALA A 88 -9.34 10.36 -1.20
CA ALA A 88 -9.09 11.80 -1.27
C ALA A 88 -7.72 12.18 -0.68
N ASP A 89 -7.32 11.55 0.43
CA ASP A 89 -5.98 11.72 0.99
C ASP A 89 -4.89 11.35 -0.01
N LEU A 90 -5.01 10.19 -0.66
CA LEU A 90 -4.02 9.72 -1.64
C LEU A 90 -3.91 10.65 -2.84
N GLN A 91 -5.03 11.26 -3.29
CA GLN A 91 -4.99 12.30 -4.32
C GLN A 91 -4.27 13.56 -3.82
N GLY A 92 -4.51 13.95 -2.56
CA GLY A 92 -3.81 15.06 -1.90
C GLY A 92 -2.30 14.79 -1.80
N VAL A 93 -1.91 13.59 -1.43
CA VAL A 93 -0.50 13.17 -1.39
C VAL A 93 0.13 13.23 -2.78
N ALA A 94 -0.50 12.64 -3.81
CA ALA A 94 0.01 12.68 -5.17
C ALA A 94 0.23 14.13 -5.66
N ALA A 95 -0.73 15.01 -5.43
CA ALA A 95 -0.60 16.43 -5.76
C ALA A 95 0.51 17.12 -4.95
N GLY A 96 0.61 16.83 -3.65
CA GLY A 96 1.60 17.43 -2.75
C GLY A 96 3.05 17.05 -3.06
N VAL A 97 3.28 15.85 -3.63
CA VAL A 97 4.60 15.42 -4.12
C VAL A 97 4.82 15.73 -5.61
N GLY A 98 3.89 16.40 -6.27
CA GLY A 98 4.00 16.80 -7.68
C GLY A 98 3.76 15.69 -8.70
N PHE A 99 3.08 14.59 -8.32
CA PHE A 99 2.75 13.50 -9.22
C PHE A 99 1.41 13.76 -9.92
N GLU A 100 1.44 14.15 -11.18
CA GLU A 100 0.23 14.46 -11.95
C GLU A 100 -0.62 13.21 -12.25
N ARG A 101 0.03 12.13 -12.69
CA ARG A 101 -0.62 10.86 -13.03
C ARG A 101 0.27 9.69 -12.58
N PRO A 102 0.28 9.32 -11.30
CA PRO A 102 1.08 8.19 -10.83
C PRO A 102 0.46 6.84 -11.24
N VAL A 103 1.29 5.79 -11.23
CA VAL A 103 0.83 4.42 -11.01
C VAL A 103 0.65 4.26 -9.50
N VAL A 104 -0.57 4.02 -9.04
CA VAL A 104 -0.84 3.75 -7.62
C VAL A 104 -0.66 2.27 -7.36
N VAL A 105 0.25 1.93 -6.46
CA VAL A 105 0.59 0.54 -6.10
C VAL A 105 0.20 0.31 -4.65
N GLY A 106 -0.74 -0.60 -4.40
CA GLY A 106 -1.20 -0.87 -3.05
C GLY A 106 -1.06 -2.33 -2.66
N GLN A 107 -0.82 -2.60 -1.37
CA GLN A 107 -0.78 -3.95 -0.82
C GLN A 107 -2.01 -4.18 0.05
N SER A 108 -2.63 -5.38 -0.03
CA SER A 108 -3.76 -5.76 0.82
C SER A 108 -4.91 -4.72 0.77
N TRP A 109 -5.27 -4.09 1.89
CA TRP A 109 -6.19 -2.95 1.93
C TRP A 109 -5.77 -1.82 0.99
N GLY A 110 -4.46 -1.50 0.93
CA GLY A 110 -3.92 -0.54 -0.04
C GLY A 110 -4.16 -0.95 -1.49
N GLY A 111 -4.15 -2.26 -1.79
CA GLY A 111 -4.52 -2.81 -3.09
C GLY A 111 -5.99 -2.56 -3.45
N ASN A 112 -6.90 -2.72 -2.47
CA ASN A 112 -8.30 -2.36 -2.64
C ASN A 112 -8.47 -0.84 -2.85
N LEU A 113 -7.69 0.00 -2.12
CA LEU A 113 -7.67 1.45 -2.34
C LEU A 113 -7.17 1.82 -3.74
N ALA A 114 -6.15 1.13 -4.27
CA ALA A 114 -5.66 1.37 -5.63
C ALA A 114 -6.73 1.04 -6.69
N VAL A 115 -7.47 -0.05 -6.51
CA VAL A 115 -8.61 -0.44 -7.37
C VAL A 115 -9.76 0.56 -7.25
N ASP A 116 -10.09 1.01 -6.04
CA ASP A 116 -11.12 2.01 -5.80
C ASP A 116 -10.78 3.35 -6.49
N LEU A 117 -9.54 3.81 -6.33
CA LEU A 117 -9.03 5.00 -7.02
C LEU A 117 -9.09 4.85 -8.55
N ALA A 118 -8.74 3.68 -9.09
CA ALA A 118 -8.81 3.42 -10.52
C ALA A 118 -10.25 3.49 -11.06
N ALA A 119 -11.22 3.04 -10.27
CA ALA A 119 -12.63 3.07 -10.65
C ALA A 119 -13.23 4.48 -10.60
N HIS A 120 -12.93 5.25 -9.55
CA HIS A 120 -13.57 6.55 -9.31
C HIS A 120 -12.77 7.73 -9.85
N HIS A 121 -11.44 7.61 -9.97
CA HIS A 121 -10.51 8.68 -10.31
C HIS A 121 -9.47 8.29 -11.37
N GLY A 122 -9.77 7.30 -12.21
CA GLY A 122 -8.84 6.74 -13.20
C GLY A 122 -8.18 7.78 -14.10
N GLN A 123 -8.89 8.87 -14.47
CA GLN A 123 -8.33 9.95 -15.30
C GLN A 123 -7.12 10.65 -14.66
N ARG A 124 -6.93 10.53 -13.34
CA ARG A 124 -5.78 11.07 -12.61
C ARG A 124 -4.63 10.07 -12.45
N LEU A 125 -4.76 8.87 -13.01
CA LEU A 125 -3.79 7.79 -12.88
C LEU A 125 -3.25 7.37 -14.25
N ARG A 126 -2.02 6.84 -14.28
CA ARG A 126 -1.55 6.02 -15.41
C ARG A 126 -2.11 4.61 -15.33
N GLY A 127 -2.33 4.12 -14.12
CA GLY A 127 -2.88 2.82 -13.82
C GLY A 127 -2.80 2.52 -12.33
N ALA A 128 -3.20 1.31 -11.97
CA ALA A 128 -3.14 0.79 -10.62
C ALA A 128 -2.41 -0.55 -10.59
N ALA A 129 -1.75 -0.87 -9.47
CA ALA A 129 -1.26 -2.20 -9.20
C ALA A 129 -1.68 -2.63 -7.79
N ALA A 130 -2.09 -3.89 -7.66
CA ALA A 130 -2.55 -4.45 -6.40
C ALA A 130 -1.70 -5.67 -6.02
N VAL A 131 -0.91 -5.54 -4.96
CA VAL A 131 -0.04 -6.58 -4.43
C VAL A 131 -0.81 -7.33 -3.35
N ASP A 132 -1.16 -8.57 -3.63
CA ASP A 132 -1.99 -9.45 -2.81
C ASP A 132 -3.21 -8.74 -2.20
N GLY A 133 -3.92 -8.00 -3.06
CA GLY A 133 -5.05 -7.14 -2.74
C GLY A 133 -5.85 -6.79 -3.98
N GLY A 134 -6.77 -5.81 -3.87
CA GLY A 134 -7.61 -5.37 -4.99
C GLY A 134 -8.79 -6.30 -5.30
N THR A 135 -8.81 -7.48 -4.68
CA THR A 135 -9.85 -8.51 -4.80
C THR A 135 -10.46 -8.87 -3.46
N ILE A 136 -10.02 -8.24 -2.37
CA ILE A 136 -10.43 -8.60 -1.01
C ILE A 136 -11.90 -8.18 -0.78
N GLU A 137 -12.77 -9.17 -0.59
CA GLU A 137 -14.17 -9.01 -0.19
C GLU A 137 -14.45 -9.79 1.09
N LEU A 138 -14.13 -9.21 2.24
CA LEU A 138 -14.22 -9.89 3.54
C LEU A 138 -15.62 -10.41 3.85
N SER A 139 -16.66 -9.72 3.39
CA SER A 139 -18.07 -10.16 3.59
C SER A 139 -18.43 -11.46 2.85
N ARG A 140 -17.63 -11.91 1.86
CA ARG A 140 -17.80 -13.24 1.26
C ARG A 140 -17.34 -14.34 2.21
N SER A 141 -16.18 -14.12 2.86
CA SER A 141 -15.62 -15.06 3.83
C SER A 141 -16.30 -14.96 5.20
N PHE A 142 -16.75 -13.76 5.55
CA PHE A 142 -17.40 -13.44 6.82
C PHE A 142 -18.73 -12.71 6.55
N PRO A 143 -19.83 -13.41 6.29
CA PRO A 143 -21.11 -12.77 6.01
C PRO A 143 -21.65 -11.92 7.18
N VAL A 144 -21.23 -12.21 8.40
CA VAL A 144 -21.59 -11.49 9.62
C VAL A 144 -20.39 -10.68 10.09
N TRP A 145 -20.61 -9.40 10.40
CA TRP A 145 -19.55 -8.50 10.86
C TRP A 145 -18.84 -8.97 12.13
N ASP A 146 -19.61 -9.44 13.13
CA ASP A 146 -19.03 -9.85 14.42
C ASP A 146 -18.06 -11.02 14.28
N ASP A 147 -18.29 -11.91 13.32
CA ASP A 147 -17.36 -13.01 12.99
C ASP A 147 -16.07 -12.45 12.36
N CYS A 148 -16.19 -11.51 11.43
CA CYS A 148 -15.06 -10.84 10.82
C CYS A 148 -14.25 -10.04 11.87
N ALA A 149 -14.93 -9.26 12.69
CA ALA A 149 -14.35 -8.46 13.74
C ALA A 149 -13.55 -9.32 14.75
N SER A 150 -14.12 -10.48 15.12
CA SER A 150 -13.47 -11.40 16.06
C SER A 150 -12.27 -12.11 15.43
N ALA A 151 -12.38 -12.54 14.16
CA ALA A 151 -11.33 -13.30 13.48
C ALA A 151 -10.12 -12.44 13.09
N LEU A 152 -10.35 -11.15 12.76
CA LEU A 152 -9.34 -10.23 12.24
C LEU A 152 -8.98 -9.10 13.22
N ALA A 153 -9.39 -9.20 14.48
CA ALA A 153 -8.94 -8.29 15.53
C ALA A 153 -7.42 -8.34 15.68
N PRO A 154 -6.74 -7.19 15.82
CA PRO A 154 -5.30 -7.17 15.99
C PRO A 154 -4.89 -7.80 17.33
N PRO A 155 -3.78 -8.55 17.38
CA PRO A 155 -3.27 -9.08 18.63
C PRO A 155 -2.78 -7.95 19.56
N PRO A 156 -2.80 -8.14 20.90
CA PRO A 156 -2.28 -7.16 21.86
C PRO A 156 -0.75 -7.22 21.89
N LEU A 157 -0.08 -6.38 21.08
CA LEU A 157 1.40 -6.35 20.95
C LEU A 157 2.07 -5.25 21.79
N ALA A 158 1.30 -4.42 22.51
CA ALA A 158 1.86 -3.37 23.35
C ALA A 158 2.60 -3.92 24.57
N GLY A 159 3.73 -3.28 24.94
CA GLY A 159 4.51 -3.64 26.12
C GLY A 159 5.65 -4.64 25.86
N MET A 160 5.87 -5.08 24.63
CA MET A 160 7.06 -5.87 24.27
C MET A 160 8.31 -4.98 24.40
N PRO A 161 9.43 -5.45 24.98
CA PRO A 161 10.70 -4.73 24.94
C PRO A 161 11.17 -4.52 23.48
N VAL A 162 11.67 -3.32 23.17
CA VAL A 162 12.15 -3.00 21.82
C VAL A 162 13.30 -3.91 21.39
N ALA A 163 14.15 -4.33 22.33
CA ALA A 163 15.25 -5.26 22.05
C ALA A 163 14.79 -6.63 21.54
N ASP A 164 13.61 -7.08 21.98
CA ASP A 164 13.06 -8.39 21.60
C ASP A 164 12.29 -8.33 20.26
N LEU A 165 11.89 -7.12 19.83
CA LEU A 165 11.04 -6.95 18.64
C LEU A 165 11.74 -7.44 17.36
N LEU A 166 12.93 -6.92 17.06
CA LEU A 166 13.66 -7.27 15.83
C LEU A 166 14.01 -8.76 15.76
N ASP A 167 14.43 -9.34 16.89
CA ASP A 167 14.75 -10.76 16.95
C ASP A 167 13.50 -11.62 16.79
N THR A 168 12.36 -11.17 17.29
CA THR A 168 11.09 -11.85 17.12
C THR A 168 10.65 -11.80 15.66
N LEU A 169 10.76 -10.64 15.02
CA LEU A 169 10.42 -10.47 13.60
C LEU A 169 11.34 -11.31 12.69
N ARG A 170 12.66 -11.32 12.92
CA ARG A 170 13.59 -12.16 12.17
C ARG A 170 13.30 -13.65 12.30
N ARG A 171 12.92 -14.11 13.50
CA ARG A 171 12.51 -15.51 13.70
C ARG A 171 11.19 -15.85 13.00
N ALA A 172 10.26 -14.91 12.99
CA ALA A 172 8.97 -15.09 12.31
C ALA A 172 9.09 -15.05 10.77
N HIS A 173 10.06 -14.29 10.25
CA HIS A 173 10.25 -14.07 8.82
C HIS A 173 11.71 -14.31 8.39
N PRO A 174 12.19 -15.58 8.47
CA PRO A 174 13.61 -15.90 8.27
C PRO A 174 14.09 -15.70 6.82
N ASP A 175 13.19 -15.60 5.87
CA ASP A 175 13.41 -15.40 4.45
C ASP A 175 13.20 -13.94 3.98
N TRP A 176 12.91 -13.02 4.91
CA TRP A 176 12.76 -11.62 4.57
C TRP A 176 14.09 -10.87 4.59
N PRO A 177 14.30 -9.92 3.66
CA PRO A 177 15.41 -8.98 3.73
C PRO A 177 15.27 -8.04 4.94
N GLU A 178 16.39 -7.51 5.41
CA GLU A 178 16.40 -6.57 6.56
C GLU A 178 15.52 -5.32 6.33
N SER A 179 15.36 -4.86 5.09
CA SER A 179 14.41 -3.78 4.76
C SER A 179 12.97 -4.12 5.16
N GLY A 180 12.53 -5.35 4.90
CA GLY A 180 11.21 -5.84 5.31
C GLY A 180 11.08 -5.96 6.83
N ILE A 181 12.11 -6.50 7.50
CA ILE A 181 12.13 -6.63 8.96
C ILE A 181 12.05 -5.23 9.64
N HIS A 182 12.86 -4.27 9.18
CA HIS A 182 12.81 -2.91 9.69
C HIS A 182 11.52 -2.18 9.32
N GLY A 183 10.95 -2.44 8.13
CA GLY A 183 9.64 -1.95 7.73
C GLY A 183 8.55 -2.44 8.70
N MET A 184 8.53 -3.72 9.02
CA MET A 184 7.56 -4.29 9.96
C MET A 184 7.75 -3.74 11.39
N ALA A 185 8.99 -3.57 11.85
CA ALA A 185 9.28 -2.97 13.15
C ALA A 185 8.76 -1.52 13.24
N ALA A 186 8.73 -0.78 12.13
CA ALA A 186 8.22 0.59 12.08
C ALA A 186 6.69 0.71 12.26
N ASN A 187 5.95 -0.41 12.33
CA ASN A 187 4.53 -0.40 12.75
C ASN A 187 4.35 0.00 14.23
N PHE A 188 5.44 0.09 14.97
CA PHE A 188 5.42 0.35 16.39
C PHE A 188 6.16 1.65 16.73
N GLU A 189 5.62 2.42 17.66
CA GLU A 189 6.38 3.45 18.35
C GLU A 189 7.20 2.83 19.49
N VAL A 190 8.37 3.39 19.74
CA VAL A 190 9.17 3.08 20.91
C VAL A 190 8.80 4.05 22.03
N ARG A 191 8.38 3.52 23.17
CA ARG A 191 7.99 4.30 24.34
C ARG A 191 9.19 4.66 25.20
N ALA A 192 8.99 5.60 26.13
CA ALA A 192 10.05 6.07 27.03
C ALA A 192 10.58 4.99 28.02
N ASP A 193 9.84 3.90 28.19
CA ASP A 193 10.21 2.74 29.01
C ASP A 193 10.86 1.59 28.20
N ASP A 194 11.32 1.89 26.98
CA ASP A 194 11.90 0.93 26.02
C ASP A 194 10.96 -0.23 25.63
N THR A 195 9.65 -0.03 25.72
CA THR A 195 8.66 -0.93 25.19
C THR A 195 8.08 -0.39 23.87
N VAL A 196 7.42 -1.26 23.10
CA VAL A 196 6.75 -0.86 21.86
C VAL A 196 5.23 -0.82 22.02
N ALA A 197 4.59 0.02 21.20
CA ALA A 197 3.15 0.03 21.00
C ALA A 197 2.82 0.22 19.53
N PRO A 198 1.77 -0.45 19.01
CA PRO A 198 1.31 -0.18 17.65
C PRO A 198 0.92 1.29 17.47
N TRP A 199 1.33 1.91 16.36
CA TRP A 199 0.87 3.24 15.97
C TRP A 199 -0.64 3.29 15.75
N LEU A 200 -1.19 2.22 15.13
CA LEU A 200 -2.62 2.10 14.89
C LEU A 200 -3.31 1.56 16.14
N THR A 201 -4.22 2.33 16.74
CA THR A 201 -5.00 1.86 17.88
C THR A 201 -6.02 0.81 17.49
N PHE A 202 -6.50 0.04 18.47
CA PHE A 202 -7.54 -0.96 18.25
C PHE A 202 -8.80 -0.36 17.61
N GLU A 203 -9.25 0.78 18.11
CA GLU A 203 -10.47 1.45 17.64
C GLU A 203 -10.36 1.89 16.19
N ARG A 204 -9.20 2.45 15.77
CA ARG A 204 -8.94 2.85 14.39
C ARG A 204 -8.79 1.65 13.48
N HIS A 205 -8.11 0.60 13.95
CA HIS A 205 -8.02 -0.68 13.22
C HIS A 205 -9.43 -1.22 12.90
N MET A 206 -10.31 -1.25 13.89
CA MET A 206 -11.68 -1.76 13.70
C MET A 206 -12.53 -0.89 12.77
N GLN A 207 -12.32 0.43 12.72
CA GLN A 207 -12.97 1.30 11.75
C GLN A 207 -12.52 0.97 10.31
N ILE A 208 -11.21 0.80 10.09
CA ILE A 208 -10.68 0.43 8.78
C ILE A 208 -11.17 -0.97 8.37
N LEU A 209 -11.09 -1.94 9.29
CA LEU A 209 -11.57 -3.30 9.05
C LEU A 209 -13.05 -3.32 8.69
N ARG A 210 -13.88 -2.49 9.34
CA ARG A 210 -15.30 -2.35 9.02
C ARG A 210 -15.50 -1.81 7.61
N SER A 211 -14.77 -0.76 7.24
CA SER A 211 -14.80 -0.19 5.90
C SER A 211 -14.36 -1.21 4.83
N LEU A 212 -13.31 -1.99 5.11
CA LEU A 212 -12.84 -3.06 4.22
C LEU A 212 -13.86 -4.21 4.12
N TRP A 213 -14.54 -4.57 5.21
CA TRP A 213 -15.59 -5.58 5.20
C TRP A 213 -16.82 -5.14 4.38
N GLU A 214 -17.12 -3.86 4.34
CA GLU A 214 -18.20 -3.26 3.54
C GLU A 214 -17.81 -3.08 2.07
N HIS A 215 -16.51 -2.98 1.76
CA HIS A 215 -16.01 -2.73 0.41
C HIS A 215 -16.25 -3.92 -0.53
N ARG A 216 -16.61 -3.63 -1.78
CA ARG A 216 -16.94 -4.60 -2.84
C ARG A 216 -16.18 -4.29 -4.11
N PRO A 217 -14.88 -4.61 -4.22
CA PRO A 217 -14.09 -4.32 -5.43
C PRO A 217 -14.67 -4.98 -6.67
N SER A 218 -15.31 -6.13 -6.56
CA SER A 218 -15.92 -6.81 -7.71
C SER A 218 -17.02 -5.98 -8.38
N MET A 219 -17.67 -5.09 -7.66
CA MET A 219 -18.68 -4.16 -8.22
C MET A 219 -18.04 -2.99 -9.00
N LEU A 220 -16.73 -2.77 -8.83
CA LEU A 220 -16.00 -1.65 -9.41
C LEU A 220 -15.25 -2.04 -10.70
N TRP A 221 -14.81 -3.28 -10.84
CA TRP A 221 -13.90 -3.71 -11.92
C TRP A 221 -14.37 -3.31 -13.31
N ALA A 222 -15.66 -3.48 -13.62
CA ALA A 222 -16.21 -3.15 -14.95
C ALA A 222 -16.21 -1.65 -15.27
N ALA A 223 -16.10 -0.78 -14.27
CA ALA A 223 -16.04 0.67 -14.44
C ALA A 223 -14.60 1.19 -14.61
N ILE A 224 -13.58 0.35 -14.40
CA ILE A 224 -12.18 0.77 -14.49
C ILE A 224 -11.76 0.88 -15.95
N GLU A 225 -11.28 2.07 -16.33
CA GLU A 225 -10.83 2.38 -17.67
C GLU A 225 -9.30 2.33 -17.83
N VAL A 226 -8.56 2.50 -16.73
CA VAL A 226 -7.09 2.46 -16.71
C VAL A 226 -6.56 1.05 -16.52
N PRO A 227 -5.31 0.76 -16.90
CA PRO A 227 -4.69 -0.54 -16.68
C PRO A 227 -4.62 -0.90 -15.19
N VAL A 228 -4.89 -2.18 -14.85
CA VAL A 228 -4.71 -2.72 -13.51
C VAL A 228 -3.82 -3.96 -13.55
N LEU A 229 -2.70 -3.93 -12.84
CA LEU A 229 -1.79 -5.06 -12.63
C LEU A 229 -2.08 -5.69 -11.27
N PHE A 230 -2.45 -6.96 -11.24
CA PHE A 230 -2.51 -7.73 -10.00
C PHE A 230 -1.21 -8.51 -9.82
N ILE A 231 -0.64 -8.44 -8.62
CA ILE A 231 0.53 -9.21 -8.19
C ILE A 231 0.12 -10.03 -6.95
N PRO A 232 -0.73 -11.06 -7.12
CA PRO A 232 -1.17 -11.89 -6.02
C PRO A 232 -0.07 -12.88 -5.58
N THR A 233 -0.22 -13.43 -4.36
CA THR A 233 0.37 -14.73 -4.07
C THR A 233 -0.23 -15.80 -4.97
N GLU A 234 0.49 -16.92 -5.15
CA GLU A 234 -0.05 -18.04 -5.94
C GLU A 234 -1.37 -18.57 -5.36
N ALA A 235 -1.55 -18.48 -4.04
CA ALA A 235 -2.78 -18.90 -3.36
C ALA A 235 -4.00 -18.02 -3.73
N ASN A 236 -3.79 -16.74 -4.03
CA ASN A 236 -4.84 -15.77 -4.35
C ASN A 236 -4.94 -15.48 -5.85
N ARG A 237 -4.29 -16.29 -6.69
CA ARG A 237 -4.23 -16.10 -8.14
C ARG A 237 -5.61 -16.15 -8.78
N ASP A 238 -6.44 -17.12 -8.42
CA ASP A 238 -7.76 -17.34 -9.03
C ASP A 238 -8.69 -16.13 -8.85
N ASP A 239 -8.59 -15.43 -7.73
CA ASP A 239 -9.35 -14.19 -7.50
C ASP A 239 -8.88 -13.06 -8.43
N ALA A 240 -7.57 -12.94 -8.64
CA ALA A 240 -6.98 -11.97 -9.56
C ALA A 240 -7.31 -12.30 -11.02
N ASP A 241 -7.22 -13.56 -11.44
CA ASP A 241 -7.61 -14.03 -12.78
C ASP A 241 -9.10 -13.77 -13.03
N THR A 242 -9.96 -13.93 -12.01
CA THR A 242 -11.38 -13.57 -12.08
C THR A 242 -11.56 -12.06 -12.28
N ALA A 243 -10.85 -11.23 -11.49
CA ALA A 243 -10.96 -9.78 -11.59
C ALA A 243 -10.57 -9.27 -12.98
N VAL A 244 -9.48 -9.79 -13.54
CA VAL A 244 -8.97 -9.39 -14.87
C VAL A 244 -9.99 -9.64 -15.98
N CYS A 245 -10.83 -10.67 -15.89
CA CYS A 245 -11.88 -10.95 -16.88
C CYS A 245 -12.94 -9.82 -16.96
N HIS A 246 -13.03 -8.96 -15.97
CA HIS A 246 -13.98 -7.85 -15.92
C HIS A 246 -13.35 -6.48 -16.24
N LEU A 247 -12.03 -6.42 -16.43
CA LEU A 247 -11.28 -5.18 -16.70
C LEU A 247 -11.10 -4.95 -18.20
N ARG A 248 -11.04 -3.71 -18.63
CA ARG A 248 -10.66 -3.34 -20.02
C ARG A 248 -9.21 -3.70 -20.32
N LYS A 249 -8.30 -3.48 -19.36
CA LYS A 249 -6.87 -3.76 -19.47
C LYS A 249 -6.36 -4.27 -18.13
N GLY A 250 -6.34 -5.56 -17.95
CA GLY A 250 -5.89 -6.26 -16.75
C GLY A 250 -4.72 -7.18 -17.04
N ARG A 251 -3.86 -7.40 -16.02
CA ARG A 251 -2.74 -8.35 -16.07
C ARG A 251 -2.57 -8.99 -14.70
N VAL A 252 -2.18 -10.26 -14.67
CA VAL A 252 -1.83 -10.99 -13.45
C VAL A 252 -0.38 -11.47 -13.55
N VAL A 253 0.41 -11.20 -12.51
CA VAL A 253 1.76 -11.72 -12.30
C VAL A 253 1.80 -12.33 -10.91
N ALA A 254 1.45 -13.61 -10.78
CA ALA A 254 1.46 -14.30 -9.49
C ALA A 254 2.89 -14.58 -9.02
N LEU A 255 3.13 -14.41 -7.73
CA LEU A 255 4.42 -14.67 -7.09
C LEU A 255 4.27 -15.69 -5.96
N ALA A 256 5.24 -16.60 -5.86
CA ALA A 256 5.36 -17.44 -4.68
C ALA A 256 5.82 -16.60 -3.49
N GLY A 257 5.15 -16.74 -2.35
CA GLY A 257 5.46 -15.99 -1.13
C GLY A 257 4.25 -15.88 -0.20
N HIS A 258 4.38 -15.02 0.80
CA HIS A 258 3.34 -14.73 1.78
C HIS A 258 2.63 -13.40 1.46
N HIS A 259 1.61 -13.06 2.22
CA HIS A 259 0.77 -11.87 2.01
C HIS A 259 1.55 -10.56 1.82
N ASP A 260 2.69 -10.40 2.50
CA ASP A 260 3.54 -9.21 2.40
C ASP A 260 4.64 -9.36 1.33
N LEU A 261 4.26 -9.74 0.10
CA LEU A 261 5.17 -9.93 -1.04
C LEU A 261 6.14 -8.76 -1.26
N HIS A 262 5.69 -7.53 -1.06
CA HIS A 262 6.47 -6.31 -1.25
C HIS A 262 7.63 -6.17 -0.24
N ALA A 263 7.47 -6.72 0.94
CA ALA A 263 8.52 -6.79 1.97
C ALA A 263 9.37 -8.05 1.84
N GLN A 264 8.75 -9.19 1.53
CA GLN A 264 9.44 -10.48 1.38
C GLN A 264 10.28 -10.55 0.10
N HIS A 265 9.74 -10.08 -1.02
CA HIS A 265 10.35 -10.18 -2.35
C HIS A 265 10.34 -8.83 -3.09
N PRO A 266 10.94 -7.77 -2.54
CA PRO A 266 10.87 -6.44 -3.11
C PRO A 266 11.36 -6.37 -4.56
N ASP A 267 12.42 -7.11 -4.91
CA ASP A 267 12.97 -7.15 -6.26
C ASP A 267 11.99 -7.75 -7.27
N LYS A 268 11.23 -8.79 -6.88
CA LYS A 268 10.25 -9.43 -7.76
C LYS A 268 9.03 -8.54 -7.99
N VAL A 269 8.54 -7.88 -6.92
CA VAL A 269 7.42 -6.94 -7.03
C VAL A 269 7.82 -5.74 -7.88
N ALA A 270 8.99 -5.14 -7.61
CA ALA A 270 9.51 -4.04 -8.43
C ALA A 270 9.75 -4.46 -9.89
N GLY A 271 10.30 -5.66 -10.12
CA GLY A 271 10.49 -6.22 -11.46
C GLY A 271 9.19 -6.31 -12.26
N ALA A 272 8.11 -6.83 -11.66
CA ALA A 272 6.80 -6.90 -12.31
C ALA A 272 6.24 -5.50 -12.67
N LEU A 273 6.48 -4.50 -11.84
CA LEU A 273 6.09 -3.11 -12.09
C LEU A 273 6.92 -2.49 -13.24
N LEU A 274 8.24 -2.70 -13.23
CA LEU A 274 9.15 -2.21 -14.26
C LEU A 274 8.89 -2.85 -15.62
N ASP A 275 8.64 -4.16 -15.67
CA ASP A 275 8.27 -4.87 -16.90
C ASP A 275 6.97 -4.31 -17.49
N ALA A 276 5.97 -4.02 -16.64
CA ALA A 276 4.72 -3.41 -17.06
C ALA A 276 4.88 -1.97 -17.58
N VAL A 277 5.84 -1.20 -17.06
CA VAL A 277 6.19 0.11 -17.64
C VAL A 277 6.91 -0.05 -18.96
N ALA A 278 7.91 -0.93 -19.02
CA ALA A 278 8.77 -1.11 -20.19
C ALA A 278 8.00 -1.59 -21.43
N ASP A 279 6.97 -2.43 -21.25
CA ASP A 279 6.13 -2.93 -22.35
C ASP A 279 4.90 -2.04 -22.65
N GLY A 280 4.81 -0.85 -22.03
CA GLY A 280 3.73 0.10 -22.27
C GLY A 280 2.39 -0.29 -21.65
N PHE A 281 2.37 -1.17 -20.66
CA PHE A 281 1.11 -1.53 -19.99
C PHE A 281 0.46 -0.34 -19.29
N PHE A 282 1.24 0.56 -18.70
CA PHE A 282 0.77 1.79 -18.05
C PHE A 282 0.85 3.05 -18.94
N ALA A 283 0.98 2.89 -20.24
CA ALA A 283 1.03 4.02 -21.19
C ALA A 283 -0.38 4.53 -21.56
#